data_b19f6b38376c4d96db2fae944dbc10dd
#
_entry.id   b19f6b38376c4d96db2fae944dbc10dd
#
_cell.length_a   1.000
_cell.length_b   1.000
_cell.length_c   1.000
_cell.angle_alpha   90.00
_cell.angle_beta   90.00
_cell.angle_gamma   90.00
#
_symmetry.space_group_name_H-M   'P 1'
#
loop_
_entity.id
_entity.type
_entity.pdbx_description
1 polymer ?
#
loop_
_entity_poly.entity_id
_entity_poly.type
_entity_poly.pdbx_seq_one_letter_code
_entity_poly.pdbx_strand_id
1 'polypeptide(L)'
;MQDTYRIALGADDAATAMKDAMAAYLIERGHRVTDLSAADGEDYPDVAERVARGVARGEHERAVLVCGTGIGMAIAANKVPGIRAAQIPDSYSAERARKSNDAQIACFGSRTMGIEAALVCLEHWLVSDFAGGGSAPKVEKIKQVESRNLTSPGVPAA
;
A
#
# COMPACT_ATOMS: atom_id res chain seq x y z
N MET A 1 -20.69 10.91 6.21
CA MET A 1 -19.72 10.31 7.17
C MET A 1 -18.60 9.69 6.35
N GLN A 2 -17.37 9.93 6.71
CA GLN A 2 -16.25 9.27 6.07
C GLN A 2 -16.19 7.81 6.56
N ASP A 3 -15.97 6.85 5.64
CA ASP A 3 -15.89 5.45 6.03
C ASP A 3 -14.70 5.21 6.96
N THR A 4 -14.90 4.40 7.99
CA THR A 4 -13.85 4.01 8.93
C THR A 4 -13.25 2.68 8.48
N TYR A 5 -11.93 2.68 8.20
CA TYR A 5 -11.20 1.50 7.73
C TYR A 5 -10.33 0.89 8.84
N ARG A 6 -10.12 -0.41 8.73
CA ARG A 6 -9.03 -1.11 9.40
C ARG A 6 -7.80 -1.02 8.51
N ILE A 7 -6.79 -0.29 8.96
CA ILE A 7 -5.59 0.02 8.17
C ILE A 7 -4.37 -0.61 8.81
N ALA A 8 -3.65 -1.44 8.07
CA ALA A 8 -2.32 -1.87 8.47
C ALA A 8 -1.30 -0.79 8.11
N LEU A 9 -0.34 -0.57 8.98
CA LEU A 9 0.76 0.35 8.75
C LEU A 9 2.07 -0.41 8.94
N GLY A 10 2.99 -0.29 8.00
CA GLY A 10 4.29 -0.94 8.05
C GLY A 10 5.41 -0.02 7.60
N ALA A 11 6.52 -0.04 8.33
CA ALA A 11 7.71 0.74 7.98
C ALA A 11 8.98 -0.03 8.35
N ASP A 12 10.08 0.28 7.65
CA ASP A 12 11.41 -0.03 8.11
C ASP A 12 11.91 1.05 9.10
N ASP A 13 13.04 0.82 9.72
CA ASP A 13 13.65 1.71 10.72
C ASP A 13 14.02 3.10 10.17
N ALA A 14 14.25 3.22 8.86
CA ALA A 14 14.56 4.50 8.20
C ALA A 14 13.33 5.42 8.04
N ALA A 15 12.14 4.93 8.28
CA ALA A 15 10.88 5.63 7.99
C ALA A 15 10.01 5.93 9.21
N THR A 16 10.53 5.76 10.43
CA THR A 16 9.77 5.85 11.68
C THR A 16 9.02 7.19 11.82
N ALA A 17 9.66 8.33 11.58
CA ALA A 17 9.03 9.64 11.77
C ALA A 17 7.82 9.85 10.82
N MET A 18 7.95 9.46 9.56
CA MET A 18 6.85 9.55 8.59
C MET A 18 5.73 8.56 8.96
N LYS A 19 6.07 7.34 9.34
CA LYS A 19 5.11 6.33 9.81
C LYS A 19 4.31 6.83 11.00
N ASP A 20 4.98 7.39 12.00
CA ASP A 20 4.30 7.89 13.20
C ASP A 20 3.36 9.05 12.90
N ALA A 21 3.77 9.97 12.03
CA ALA A 21 2.90 11.05 11.56
C ALA A 21 1.65 10.52 10.82
N MET A 22 1.83 9.52 9.96
CA MET A 22 0.72 8.87 9.25
C MET A 22 -0.21 8.11 10.20
N ALA A 23 0.34 7.40 11.19
CA ALA A 23 -0.46 6.72 12.21
C ALA A 23 -1.34 7.70 12.99
N ALA A 24 -0.76 8.79 13.47
CA ALA A 24 -1.50 9.86 14.19
C ALA A 24 -2.60 10.46 13.30
N TYR A 25 -2.28 10.77 12.05
CA TYR A 25 -3.22 11.30 11.07
C TYR A 25 -4.42 10.39 10.83
N LEU A 26 -4.18 9.08 10.67
CA LEU A 26 -5.23 8.08 10.45
C LEU A 26 -6.12 7.89 11.69
N ILE A 27 -5.51 7.82 12.87
CA ILE A 27 -6.23 7.67 14.14
C ILE A 27 -7.13 8.88 14.41
N GLU A 28 -6.62 10.10 14.19
CA GLU A 28 -7.39 11.34 14.37
C GLU A 28 -8.64 11.36 13.47
N ARG A 29 -8.60 10.72 12.31
CA ARG A 29 -9.75 10.57 11.40
C ARG A 29 -10.66 9.38 11.71
N GLY A 30 -10.43 8.70 12.82
CA GLY A 30 -11.29 7.61 13.29
C GLY A 30 -10.99 6.24 12.69
N HIS A 31 -9.90 6.08 11.94
CA HIS A 31 -9.51 4.78 11.42
C HIS A 31 -8.89 3.90 12.51
N ARG A 32 -9.01 2.58 12.34
CA ARG A 32 -8.35 1.59 13.20
C ARG A 32 -7.00 1.22 12.61
N VAL A 33 -5.93 1.67 13.25
CA VAL A 33 -4.55 1.44 12.78
C VAL A 33 -3.91 0.28 13.54
N THR A 34 -3.33 -0.67 12.79
CA THR A 34 -2.48 -1.73 13.34
C THR A 34 -1.07 -1.52 12.80
N ASP A 35 -0.13 -1.26 13.69
CA ASP A 35 1.29 -1.12 13.33
C ASP A 35 1.93 -2.51 13.22
N LEU A 36 2.37 -2.85 12.02
CA LEU A 36 3.05 -4.08 11.66
C LEU A 36 4.49 -3.80 11.16
N SER A 37 5.09 -2.71 11.63
CA SER A 37 6.45 -2.31 11.25
C SER A 37 7.50 -3.34 11.62
N ALA A 38 8.71 -3.14 11.10
CA ALA A 38 9.82 -4.07 11.28
C ALA A 38 10.13 -4.33 12.76
N ALA A 39 10.30 -5.61 13.10
CA ALA A 39 10.94 -6.04 14.32
C ALA A 39 12.48 -6.10 14.13
N ASP A 40 13.21 -6.33 15.20
CA ASP A 40 14.67 -6.42 15.14
C ASP A 40 15.13 -7.49 14.13
N GLY A 41 15.97 -7.07 13.19
CA GLY A 41 16.55 -7.93 12.16
C GLY A 41 15.65 -8.20 10.94
N GLU A 42 14.49 -7.56 10.85
CA GLU A 42 13.65 -7.64 9.66
C GLU A 42 13.98 -6.53 8.65
N ASP A 43 13.98 -6.90 7.38
CA ASP A 43 14.10 -5.98 6.26
C ASP A 43 12.72 -5.54 5.71
N TYR A 44 12.69 -4.47 4.93
CA TYR A 44 11.45 -3.94 4.35
C TYR A 44 10.61 -4.98 3.57
N PRO A 45 11.18 -5.99 2.86
CA PRO A 45 10.36 -6.97 2.16
C PRO A 45 9.55 -7.86 3.10
N ASP A 46 10.08 -8.20 4.28
CA ASP A 46 9.38 -9.00 5.30
C ASP A 46 8.16 -8.24 5.82
N VAL A 47 8.33 -6.94 6.08
CA VAL A 47 7.23 -6.04 6.48
C VAL A 47 6.18 -5.94 5.38
N ALA A 48 6.61 -5.71 4.13
CA ALA A 48 5.71 -5.57 3.00
C ALA A 48 4.89 -6.86 2.77
N GLU A 49 5.52 -8.02 2.85
CA GLU A 49 4.83 -9.31 2.73
C GLU A 49 3.81 -9.50 3.86
N ARG A 50 4.19 -9.28 5.11
CA ARG A 50 3.30 -9.43 6.28
C ARG A 50 2.06 -8.54 6.14
N VAL A 51 2.24 -7.27 5.83
CA VAL A 51 1.15 -6.30 5.63
C VAL A 51 0.26 -6.71 4.45
N ALA A 52 0.86 -7.04 3.30
CA ALA A 52 0.13 -7.44 2.11
C ALA A 52 -0.71 -8.71 2.33
N ARG A 53 -0.17 -9.71 3.03
CA ARG A 53 -0.92 -10.92 3.40
C ARG A 53 -2.10 -10.62 4.33
N GLY A 54 -1.96 -9.69 5.28
CA GLY A 54 -3.06 -9.24 6.14
C GLY A 54 -4.19 -8.61 5.34
N VAL A 55 -3.86 -7.78 4.35
CA VAL A 55 -4.85 -7.21 3.42
C VAL A 55 -5.50 -8.30 2.56
N ALA A 56 -4.71 -9.21 1.99
CA ALA A 56 -5.22 -10.30 1.14
C ALA A 56 -6.20 -11.23 1.89
N ARG A 57 -5.99 -11.44 3.20
CA ARG A 57 -6.89 -12.23 4.05
C ARG A 57 -8.10 -11.45 4.58
N GLY A 58 -8.21 -10.15 4.26
CA GLY A 58 -9.31 -9.30 4.73
C GLY A 58 -9.20 -8.90 6.22
N GLU A 59 -8.05 -9.08 6.85
CA GLU A 59 -7.77 -8.60 8.22
C GLU A 59 -7.75 -7.07 8.26
N HIS A 60 -7.30 -6.46 7.17
CA HIS A 60 -7.26 -5.02 6.93
C HIS A 60 -7.86 -4.70 5.56
N GLU A 61 -8.56 -3.59 5.45
CA GLU A 61 -9.18 -3.15 4.19
C GLU A 61 -8.21 -2.38 3.33
N ARG A 62 -7.29 -1.66 3.96
CA ARG A 62 -6.26 -0.84 3.33
C ARG A 62 -4.95 -0.95 4.11
N ALA A 63 -3.85 -0.57 3.47
CA ALA A 63 -2.59 -0.48 4.17
C ALA A 63 -1.72 0.66 3.66
N VAL A 64 -0.81 1.11 4.53
CA VAL A 64 0.21 2.10 4.23
C VAL A 64 1.58 1.49 4.54
N LEU A 65 2.49 1.58 3.59
CA LEU A 65 3.86 1.11 3.72
C LEU A 65 4.84 2.27 3.52
N VAL A 66 5.84 2.37 4.38
CA VAL A 66 6.83 3.45 4.33
C VAL A 66 8.24 2.88 4.42
N CYS A 67 9.08 3.25 3.47
CA CYS A 67 10.53 2.99 3.52
C CYS A 67 11.28 4.21 2.98
N GLY A 68 12.54 4.10 2.62
CA GLY A 68 13.31 5.24 2.09
C GLY A 68 12.72 5.85 0.82
N THR A 69 12.18 5.04 -0.10
CA THR A 69 11.65 5.50 -1.40
C THR A 69 10.20 5.05 -1.67
N GLY A 70 9.67 4.10 -0.92
CA GLY A 70 8.39 3.44 -1.20
C GLY A 70 8.46 2.41 -2.34
N ILE A 71 9.54 2.38 -3.11
CA ILE A 71 9.67 1.54 -4.31
C ILE A 71 9.76 0.06 -3.93
N GLY A 72 10.70 -0.30 -3.05
CA GLY A 72 10.90 -1.69 -2.65
C GLY A 72 9.70 -2.28 -1.92
N MET A 73 9.05 -1.50 -1.06
CA MET A 73 7.79 -1.88 -0.41
C MET A 73 6.69 -2.20 -1.43
N ALA A 74 6.53 -1.35 -2.45
CA ALA A 74 5.53 -1.56 -3.50
C ALA A 74 5.83 -2.84 -4.31
N ILE A 75 7.10 -3.05 -4.70
CA ILE A 75 7.51 -4.24 -5.44
C ILE A 75 7.24 -5.51 -4.62
N ALA A 76 7.67 -5.54 -3.36
CA ALA A 76 7.50 -6.69 -2.49
C ALA A 76 6.02 -7.00 -2.22
N ALA A 77 5.22 -5.99 -1.86
CA ALA A 77 3.79 -6.15 -1.62
C ALA A 77 3.04 -6.70 -2.84
N ASN A 78 3.40 -6.26 -4.05
CA ASN A 78 2.80 -6.75 -5.29
C ASN A 78 3.16 -8.21 -5.64
N LYS A 79 4.10 -8.84 -4.92
CA LYS A 79 4.38 -10.28 -5.06
C LYS A 79 3.34 -11.15 -4.32
N VAL A 80 2.52 -10.55 -3.48
CA VAL A 80 1.44 -11.26 -2.77
C VAL A 80 0.20 -11.29 -3.66
N PRO A 81 -0.35 -12.47 -3.98
CA PRO A 81 -1.51 -12.60 -4.84
C PRO A 81 -2.72 -11.80 -4.34
N GLY A 82 -3.41 -11.14 -5.26
CA GLY A 82 -4.60 -10.33 -4.98
C GLY A 82 -4.27 -8.87 -4.56
N ILE A 83 -3.01 -8.53 -4.38
CA ILE A 83 -2.57 -7.20 -3.92
C ILE A 83 -2.20 -6.30 -5.10
N ARG A 84 -2.66 -5.06 -5.01
CA ARG A 84 -2.20 -3.94 -5.83
C ARG A 84 -1.68 -2.86 -4.90
N ALA A 85 -0.36 -2.72 -4.85
CA ALA A 85 0.37 -1.72 -4.09
C ALA A 85 0.95 -0.66 -5.04
N ALA A 86 0.72 0.60 -4.73
CA ALA A 86 1.19 1.72 -5.54
C ALA A 86 2.21 2.56 -4.78
N GLN A 87 3.34 2.84 -5.40
CA GLN A 87 4.26 3.87 -4.93
C GLN A 87 3.65 5.24 -5.24
N ILE A 88 3.57 6.11 -4.22
CA ILE A 88 2.87 7.40 -4.29
C ILE A 88 3.89 8.55 -4.32
N PRO A 89 4.11 9.19 -5.47
CA PRO A 89 5.02 10.33 -5.59
C PRO A 89 4.31 11.70 -5.48
N ASP A 90 2.99 11.76 -5.67
CA ASP A 90 2.20 12.98 -5.71
C ASP A 90 0.72 12.72 -5.45
N SER A 91 -0.06 13.79 -5.23
CA SER A 91 -1.48 13.71 -4.89
C SER A 91 -2.35 13.20 -6.04
N TYR A 92 -2.01 13.48 -7.29
CA TYR A 92 -2.75 12.96 -8.44
C TYR A 92 -2.57 11.44 -8.57
N SER A 93 -1.33 10.96 -8.43
CA SER A 93 -1.03 9.52 -8.40
C SER A 93 -1.72 8.82 -7.24
N ALA A 94 -1.78 9.46 -6.07
CA ALA A 94 -2.50 8.95 -4.90
C ALA A 94 -3.99 8.73 -5.18
N GLU A 95 -4.65 9.73 -5.74
CA GLU A 95 -6.06 9.63 -6.16
C GLU A 95 -6.25 8.52 -7.20
N ARG A 96 -5.41 8.50 -8.24
CA ARG A 96 -5.53 7.52 -9.33
C ARG A 96 -5.23 6.10 -8.90
N ALA A 97 -4.34 5.90 -7.92
CA ALA A 97 -4.07 4.57 -7.35
C ALA A 97 -5.35 3.88 -6.86
N ARG A 98 -6.25 4.63 -6.22
CA ARG A 98 -7.58 4.12 -5.84
C ARG A 98 -8.55 4.12 -7.01
N LYS A 99 -8.81 5.30 -7.60
CA LYS A 99 -9.88 5.47 -8.59
C LYS A 99 -9.68 4.64 -9.85
N SER A 100 -8.43 4.46 -10.30
CA SER A 100 -8.13 3.75 -11.54
C SER A 100 -7.63 2.32 -11.35
N ASN A 101 -6.88 2.05 -10.28
CA ASN A 101 -6.17 0.78 -10.10
C ASN A 101 -6.70 -0.04 -8.92
N ASP A 102 -7.61 0.51 -8.14
CA ASP A 102 -8.13 -0.12 -6.93
C ASP A 102 -6.99 -0.64 -6.03
N ALA A 103 -5.95 0.19 -5.85
CA ALA A 103 -4.78 -0.18 -5.05
C ALA A 103 -5.13 -0.17 -3.56
N GLN A 104 -5.05 -1.33 -2.92
CA GLN A 104 -5.33 -1.49 -1.50
C GLN A 104 -4.22 -0.94 -0.62
N ILE A 105 -3.00 -0.82 -1.16
CA ILE A 105 -1.81 -0.44 -0.42
C ILE A 105 -1.16 0.78 -1.07
N ALA A 106 -0.91 1.83 -0.27
CA ALA A 106 -0.15 3.01 -0.66
C ALA A 106 1.26 2.96 -0.04
N CYS A 107 2.29 3.16 -0.86
CA CYS A 107 3.69 3.09 -0.43
C CYS A 107 4.36 4.46 -0.57
N PHE A 108 5.00 4.93 0.49
CA PHE A 108 5.60 6.26 0.58
C PHE A 108 7.11 6.19 0.85
N GLY A 109 7.83 7.20 0.40
CA GLY A 109 9.27 7.31 0.59
C GLY A 109 9.66 8.43 1.55
N SER A 110 10.23 8.08 2.70
CA SER A 110 10.65 9.05 3.73
C SER A 110 11.82 9.96 3.30
N ARG A 111 12.58 9.52 2.28
CA ARG A 111 13.72 10.28 1.71
C ARG A 111 13.36 11.03 0.43
N THR A 112 12.17 10.77 -0.14
CA THR A 112 11.75 11.36 -1.42
C THR A 112 10.64 12.38 -1.26
N MET A 113 9.98 12.42 -0.10
CA MET A 113 8.83 13.28 0.16
C MET A 113 8.87 13.80 1.60
N GLY A 114 8.54 15.07 1.79
CA GLY A 114 8.33 15.64 3.13
C GLY A 114 7.03 15.11 3.77
N ILE A 115 6.99 15.09 5.10
CA ILE A 115 5.85 14.53 5.86
C ILE A 115 4.53 15.24 5.48
N GLU A 116 4.52 16.55 5.41
CA GLU A 116 3.29 17.31 5.07
C GLU A 116 2.76 16.95 3.67
N ALA A 117 3.65 16.85 2.68
CA ALA A 117 3.28 16.43 1.34
C ALA A 117 2.77 14.98 1.31
N ALA A 118 3.38 14.11 2.10
CA ALA A 118 2.95 12.71 2.23
C ALA A 118 1.56 12.59 2.86
N LEU A 119 1.24 13.41 3.88
CA LEU A 119 -0.09 13.45 4.49
C LEU A 119 -1.16 13.94 3.51
N VAL A 120 -0.85 14.94 2.67
CA VAL A 120 -1.76 15.36 1.59
C VAL A 120 -2.02 14.23 0.61
N CYS A 121 -0.97 13.51 0.19
CA CYS A 121 -1.12 12.35 -0.69
C CYS A 121 -1.92 11.22 -0.02
N LEU A 122 -1.67 10.95 1.26
CA LEU A 122 -2.41 9.96 2.04
C LEU A 122 -3.90 10.30 2.09
N GLU A 123 -4.25 11.56 2.31
CA GLU A 123 -5.65 12.01 2.28
C GLU A 123 -6.31 11.76 0.93
N HIS A 124 -5.67 12.15 -0.18
CA HIS A 124 -6.21 11.93 -1.53
C HIS A 124 -6.44 10.44 -1.83
N TRP A 125 -5.54 9.57 -1.38
CA TRP A 125 -5.73 8.13 -1.53
C TRP A 125 -6.84 7.60 -0.63
N LEU A 126 -6.91 8.09 0.62
CA LEU A 126 -7.83 7.62 1.66
C LEU A 126 -9.30 7.91 1.33
N VAL A 127 -9.58 9.13 0.83
CA VAL A 127 -10.94 9.57 0.48
C VAL A 127 -11.41 9.11 -0.89
N SER A 128 -10.53 8.45 -1.65
CA SER A 128 -10.85 7.97 -2.99
C SER A 128 -11.36 6.53 -2.95
N ASP A 129 -12.34 6.24 -3.81
CA ASP A 129 -12.84 4.89 -4.06
C ASP A 129 -12.67 4.48 -5.51
N PHE A 130 -12.71 3.17 -5.76
CA PHE A 130 -12.58 2.65 -7.11
C PHE A 130 -13.74 3.13 -7.98
N ALA A 131 -13.41 3.86 -9.05
CA ALA A 131 -14.41 4.45 -9.93
C ALA A 131 -15.12 3.45 -10.85
N GLY A 132 -14.56 2.25 -11.00
CA GLY A 132 -15.10 1.26 -11.93
C GLY A 132 -15.02 1.72 -13.39
N GLY A 133 -16.13 1.66 -14.11
CA GLY A 133 -16.24 2.17 -15.49
C GLY A 133 -15.15 1.62 -16.41
N GLY A 134 -14.48 2.49 -17.16
CA GLY A 134 -13.39 2.12 -18.07
C GLY A 134 -12.14 1.58 -17.42
N SER A 135 -12.00 1.68 -16.09
CA SER A 135 -10.89 1.12 -15.32
C SER A 135 -11.13 -0.33 -14.91
N ALA A 136 -12.38 -0.74 -14.72
CA ALA A 136 -12.71 -2.09 -14.27
C ALA A 136 -12.15 -3.20 -15.18
N PRO A 137 -12.28 -3.15 -16.52
CA PRO A 137 -11.68 -4.17 -17.38
C PRO A 137 -10.16 -4.22 -17.31
N LYS A 138 -9.51 -3.08 -17.01
CA LYS A 138 -8.05 -3.00 -16.89
C LYS A 138 -7.56 -3.64 -15.60
N VAL A 139 -8.22 -3.38 -14.48
CA VAL A 139 -7.95 -4.04 -13.20
C VAL A 139 -8.17 -5.54 -13.32
N GLU A 140 -9.23 -5.97 -14.00
CA GLU A 140 -9.46 -7.39 -14.27
C GLU A 140 -8.34 -8.03 -15.09
N LYS A 141 -7.80 -7.34 -16.09
CA LYS A 141 -6.62 -7.82 -16.83
C LYS A 141 -5.37 -7.95 -15.96
N ILE A 142 -5.16 -7.06 -14.99
CA ILE A 142 -4.06 -7.20 -14.01
C ILE A 142 -4.22 -8.50 -13.22
N LYS A 143 -5.43 -8.81 -12.74
CA LYS A 143 -5.72 -10.07 -12.02
C LYS A 143 -5.48 -11.30 -12.92
N GLN A 144 -5.84 -11.21 -14.20
CA GLN A 144 -5.60 -12.31 -15.18
C GLN A 144 -4.10 -12.51 -15.43
N VAL A 145 -3.29 -11.43 -15.49
CA VAL A 145 -1.83 -11.53 -15.58
C VAL A 145 -1.29 -12.30 -14.38
N GLU A 146 -1.70 -11.93 -13.18
CA GLU A 146 -1.31 -12.63 -11.95
C GLU A 146 -1.68 -14.11 -12.00
N SER A 147 -2.94 -14.43 -12.28
CA SER A 147 -3.44 -15.81 -12.32
C SER A 147 -2.65 -16.67 -13.30
N ARG A 148 -2.37 -16.18 -14.52
CA ARG A 148 -1.58 -16.93 -15.51
C ARG A 148 -0.17 -17.23 -15.06
N ASN A 149 0.46 -16.32 -14.30
CA ASN A 149 1.83 -16.47 -13.84
C ASN A 149 1.96 -17.32 -12.57
N LEU A 150 0.89 -17.41 -11.77
CA LEU A 150 0.85 -18.31 -10.62
C LEU A 150 0.69 -19.78 -11.02
N THR A 151 0.03 -20.05 -12.15
CA THR A 151 -0.26 -21.41 -12.63
C THR A 151 0.77 -21.93 -13.65
N SER A 152 1.63 -21.07 -14.18
CA SER A 152 2.70 -21.50 -15.10
C SER A 152 3.82 -22.20 -14.33
N PRO A 153 4.34 -23.38 -14.81
CA PRO A 153 5.54 -23.97 -14.24
C PRO A 153 6.70 -22.96 -14.39
N GLY A 154 7.35 -22.70 -13.28
CA GLY A 154 8.19 -21.53 -13.04
C GLY A 154 9.15 -21.15 -14.16
N VAL A 155 9.27 -19.87 -14.40
CA VAL A 155 10.50 -19.29 -14.96
C VAL A 155 11.62 -19.66 -13.98
N PRO A 156 12.73 -20.29 -14.47
CA PRO A 156 13.87 -20.59 -13.59
C PRO A 156 14.32 -19.32 -12.87
N ALA A 157 14.61 -19.44 -11.59
CA ALA A 157 15.21 -18.35 -10.83
C ALA A 157 16.50 -17.90 -11.55
N ALA A 158 16.60 -16.61 -11.84
CA ALA A 158 17.81 -16.01 -12.40
C ALA A 158 18.95 -16.03 -11.38
#